data_9a5900b1f515be5d69c391b81a0a9805
#
_entry.id   9a5900b1f515be5d69c391b81a0a9805
#
_cell.length_a   1.000
_cell.length_b   1.000
_cell.length_c   1.000
_cell.angle_alpha   90.00
_cell.angle_beta   90.00
_cell.angle_gamma   90.00
#
_symmetry.space_group_name_H-M   'P 1'
#
loop_
_entity.id
_entity.type
_entity.pdbx_description
1 polymer ?
#
loop_
_entity_poly.entity_id
_entity_poly.type
_entity_poly.pdbx_seq_one_letter_code
_entity_poly.pdbx_strand_id
1 'polypeptide(L)'
;MAKKTKIMPPIHPGETLREDFLKPLGLTANRLAMELLVPVTRINDIARGRRAITADTALRLARYFGTTPQFWMNLQANYDLETAQDVRGPEIADRIRPHRAT
;
A
#
# COMPACT_ATOMS: atom_id res chain seq x y z
N MET A 1 8.30 -24.08 -16.80
CA MET A 1 7.36 -23.03 -16.97
C MET A 1 8.02 -21.67 -17.01
N ALA A 2 7.48 -20.83 -17.79
CA ALA A 2 8.06 -19.53 -17.96
C ALA A 2 7.95 -18.70 -16.69
N LYS A 3 9.02 -18.06 -16.35
CA LYS A 3 9.02 -17.18 -15.23
C LYS A 3 8.32 -15.88 -15.60
N LYS A 4 7.40 -15.48 -14.76
CA LYS A 4 6.71 -14.25 -15.01
C LYS A 4 7.64 -13.07 -14.81
N THR A 5 7.73 -12.23 -15.79
CA THR A 5 8.57 -11.04 -15.72
C THR A 5 7.70 -9.86 -15.30
N LYS A 6 8.13 -9.16 -14.28
CA LYS A 6 7.41 -7.97 -13.86
C LYS A 6 7.75 -6.82 -14.79
N ILE A 7 6.74 -6.25 -15.38
CA ILE A 7 6.92 -5.12 -16.26
C ILE A 7 6.91 -3.82 -15.48
N MET A 8 6.13 -3.78 -14.41
CA MET A 8 6.00 -2.59 -13.61
C MET A 8 6.39 -2.87 -12.16
N PRO A 9 6.95 -1.90 -11.47
CA PRO A 9 7.22 -2.07 -10.05
C PRO A 9 5.92 -2.17 -9.26
N PRO A 10 5.99 -2.69 -8.03
CA PRO A 10 4.80 -2.72 -7.17
C PRO A 10 4.22 -1.32 -6.98
N ILE A 11 2.91 -1.25 -6.88
CA ILE A 11 2.22 0.02 -6.74
C ILE A 11 2.01 0.32 -5.27
N HIS A 12 2.61 1.42 -4.81
CA HIS A 12 2.44 1.85 -3.43
C HIS A 12 1.01 2.38 -3.22
N PRO A 13 0.40 2.12 -2.05
CA PRO A 13 -0.95 2.61 -1.77
C PRO A 13 -1.09 4.13 -1.94
N GLY A 14 0.00 4.87 -1.76
CA GLY A 14 0.00 6.31 -1.96
C GLY A 14 -0.36 6.71 -3.37
N GLU A 15 0.01 5.89 -4.36
CA GLU A 15 -0.36 6.17 -5.74
C GLU A 15 -1.87 6.03 -5.92
N THR A 16 -2.48 5.00 -5.35
CA THR A 16 -3.93 4.85 -5.38
C THR A 16 -4.61 6.04 -4.70
N LEU A 17 -4.09 6.43 -3.54
CA LEU A 17 -4.64 7.59 -2.84
C LEU A 17 -4.57 8.84 -3.71
N ARG A 18 -3.43 9.09 -4.32
CA ARG A 18 -3.20 10.27 -5.12
C ARG A 18 -4.02 10.27 -6.40
N GLU A 19 -3.94 9.17 -7.16
CA GLU A 19 -4.52 9.13 -8.49
C GLU A 19 -6.01 8.85 -8.50
N ASP A 20 -6.48 8.02 -7.58
CA ASP A 20 -7.87 7.57 -7.62
C ASP A 20 -8.77 8.34 -6.65
N PHE A 21 -8.21 9.04 -5.69
CA PHE A 21 -9.00 9.76 -4.69
C PHE A 21 -8.72 11.25 -4.67
N LEU A 22 -7.46 11.64 -4.48
CA LEU A 22 -7.16 13.07 -4.33
C LEU A 22 -7.43 13.84 -5.62
N LYS A 23 -6.89 13.37 -6.73
CA LYS A 23 -7.05 14.06 -8.00
C LYS A 23 -8.50 14.14 -8.46
N PRO A 24 -9.23 13.03 -8.51
CA PRO A 24 -10.62 13.10 -8.97
C PRO A 24 -11.50 13.99 -8.10
N LEU A 25 -11.21 14.07 -6.80
CA LEU A 25 -12.02 14.87 -5.88
C LEU A 25 -11.50 16.28 -5.70
N GLY A 26 -10.40 16.62 -6.35
CA GLY A 26 -9.81 17.94 -6.19
C GLY A 26 -9.33 18.22 -4.79
N LEU A 27 -8.90 17.18 -4.08
CA LEU A 27 -8.42 17.30 -2.71
C LEU A 27 -6.90 17.38 -2.67
N THR A 28 -6.40 18.26 -1.81
CA THR A 28 -4.98 18.30 -1.53
C THR A 28 -4.68 17.38 -0.34
N ALA A 29 -3.41 16.98 -0.22
CA ALA A 29 -3.00 16.20 0.93
C ALA A 29 -3.21 16.98 2.23
N ASN A 30 -2.98 18.29 2.19
CA ASN A 30 -3.23 19.16 3.32
C ASN A 30 -4.68 19.09 3.79
N ARG A 31 -5.60 19.26 2.85
CA ARG A 31 -7.02 19.23 3.19
C ARG A 31 -7.41 17.87 3.73
N LEU A 32 -6.93 16.81 3.11
CA LEU A 32 -7.25 15.46 3.58
C LEU A 32 -6.74 15.25 5.00
N ALA A 33 -5.52 15.67 5.28
CA ALA A 33 -4.97 15.52 6.62
C ALA A 33 -5.83 16.24 7.66
N MET A 34 -6.31 17.42 7.33
CA MET A 34 -7.18 18.17 8.22
C MET A 34 -8.50 17.41 8.46
N GLU A 35 -9.07 16.86 7.40
CA GLU A 35 -10.33 16.12 7.53
C GLU A 35 -10.15 14.83 8.32
N LEU A 36 -8.99 14.20 8.22
CA LEU A 36 -8.71 12.96 8.93
C LEU A 36 -8.18 13.21 10.34
N LEU A 37 -7.91 14.46 10.68
CA LEU A 37 -7.38 14.86 12.00
C LEU A 37 -6.03 14.21 12.26
N VAL A 38 -5.15 14.24 11.28
CA VAL A 38 -3.79 13.73 11.38
C VAL A 38 -2.81 14.80 10.90
N PRO A 39 -1.54 14.68 11.28
CA PRO A 39 -0.53 15.62 10.76
C PRO A 39 -0.43 15.52 9.23
N VAL A 40 -0.21 16.67 8.59
CA VAL A 40 -0.13 16.71 7.13
C VAL A 40 1.04 15.87 6.63
N THR A 41 2.12 15.75 7.41
CA THR A 41 3.26 14.94 7.01
C THR A 41 2.89 13.48 6.85
N ARG A 42 1.95 12.99 7.66
CA ARG A 42 1.51 11.60 7.52
C ARG A 42 0.92 11.37 6.12
N ILE A 43 0.04 12.25 5.68
CA ILE A 43 -0.62 12.08 4.39
C ILE A 43 0.34 12.35 3.23
N ASN A 44 1.15 13.39 3.34
CA ASN A 44 2.15 13.68 2.32
C ASN A 44 3.13 12.52 2.13
N ASP A 45 3.59 11.94 3.23
CA ASP A 45 4.54 10.84 3.13
C ASP A 45 3.92 9.60 2.52
N ILE A 46 2.65 9.32 2.84
CA ILE A 46 1.94 8.20 2.22
C ILE A 46 1.76 8.47 0.73
N ALA A 47 1.31 9.67 0.37
CA ALA A 47 1.06 10.00 -1.02
C ALA A 47 2.33 9.93 -1.87
N ARG A 48 3.48 10.18 -1.26
CA ARG A 48 4.77 10.12 -1.95
C ARG A 48 5.43 8.74 -1.88
N GLY A 49 4.75 7.77 -1.30
CA GLY A 49 5.29 6.42 -1.20
C GLY A 49 6.36 6.23 -0.16
N ARG A 50 6.45 7.15 0.80
CA ARG A 50 7.49 7.10 1.84
C ARG A 50 7.02 6.50 3.15
N ARG A 51 5.73 6.27 3.29
CA ARG A 51 5.17 5.79 4.54
C ARG A 51 4.07 4.79 4.25
N ALA A 52 4.01 3.74 5.04
CA ALA A 52 3.00 2.71 4.91
C ALA A 52 1.67 3.19 5.48
N ILE A 53 0.59 2.60 4.99
CA ILE A 53 -0.72 2.79 5.58
C ILE A 53 -0.86 1.82 6.74
N THR A 54 -1.05 2.38 7.93
CA THR A 54 -1.28 1.59 9.14
C THR A 54 -2.78 1.41 9.34
N ALA A 55 -3.14 0.56 10.30
CA ALA A 55 -4.55 0.34 10.61
C ALA A 55 -5.25 1.63 11.01
N ASP A 56 -4.59 2.49 11.77
CA ASP A 56 -5.18 3.77 12.17
C ASP A 56 -5.51 4.62 10.94
N THR A 57 -4.56 4.73 10.02
CA THR A 57 -4.78 5.52 8.81
C THR A 57 -5.86 4.88 7.94
N ALA A 58 -5.87 3.55 7.86
CA ALA A 58 -6.88 2.85 7.06
C ALA A 58 -8.28 3.12 7.59
N LEU A 59 -8.44 3.12 8.92
CA LEU A 59 -9.73 3.41 9.51
C LEU A 59 -10.20 4.83 9.17
N ARG A 60 -9.29 5.79 9.23
CA ARG A 60 -9.63 7.18 8.96
C ARG A 60 -9.96 7.40 7.48
N LEU A 61 -9.16 6.83 6.59
CA LEU A 61 -9.41 6.92 5.16
C LEU A 61 -10.74 6.28 4.79
N ALA A 62 -11.01 5.11 5.36
CA ALA A 62 -12.24 4.39 5.08
C ALA A 62 -13.46 5.21 5.52
N ARG A 63 -13.38 5.81 6.67
CA ARG A 63 -14.49 6.62 7.20
C ARG A 63 -14.76 7.82 6.29
N TYR A 64 -13.69 8.49 5.89
CA TYR A 64 -13.86 9.72 5.11
C TYR A 64 -14.31 9.44 3.68
N PHE A 65 -13.71 8.44 3.03
CA PHE A 65 -14.01 8.16 1.63
C PHE A 65 -15.16 7.17 1.42
N GLY A 66 -15.65 6.56 2.50
CA GLY A 66 -16.74 5.58 2.36
C GLY A 66 -16.28 4.24 1.82
N THR A 67 -15.00 3.94 1.94
CA THR A 67 -14.46 2.63 1.62
C THR A 67 -14.40 1.79 2.88
N THR A 68 -13.80 0.59 2.79
CA THR A 68 -13.56 -0.23 3.97
C THR A 68 -12.11 -0.07 4.41
N PRO A 69 -11.82 -0.25 5.71
CA PRO A 69 -10.42 -0.27 6.13
C PRO A 69 -9.63 -1.38 5.45
N GLN A 70 -10.28 -2.51 5.17
CA GLN A 70 -9.62 -3.64 4.54
C GLN A 70 -9.14 -3.29 3.13
N PHE A 71 -9.89 -2.44 2.42
CA PHE A 71 -9.46 -1.98 1.11
C PHE A 71 -8.05 -1.37 1.19
N TRP A 72 -7.85 -0.46 2.15
CA TRP A 72 -6.56 0.22 2.28
C TRP A 72 -5.47 -0.72 2.77
N MET A 73 -5.81 -1.62 3.71
CA MET A 73 -4.83 -2.57 4.22
C MET A 73 -4.44 -3.59 3.14
N ASN A 74 -5.39 -3.97 2.27
CA ASN A 74 -5.07 -4.87 1.17
C ASN A 74 -4.09 -4.23 0.19
N LEU A 75 -4.26 -2.94 -0.10
CA LEU A 75 -3.31 -2.24 -0.97
C LEU A 75 -1.91 -2.27 -0.36
N GLN A 76 -1.81 -2.05 0.93
CA GLN A 76 -0.52 -2.07 1.61
C GLN A 76 0.07 -3.47 1.62
N ALA A 77 -0.74 -4.47 1.95
CA ALA A 77 -0.26 -5.84 2.01
C ALA A 77 0.24 -6.31 0.65
N ASN A 78 -0.50 -5.99 -0.41
CA ASN A 78 -0.10 -6.37 -1.76
C ASN A 78 1.24 -5.72 -2.13
N TYR A 79 1.39 -4.44 -1.81
CA TYR A 79 2.64 -3.74 -2.07
C TYR A 79 3.80 -4.39 -1.32
N ASP A 80 3.58 -4.67 -0.04
CA ASP A 80 4.62 -5.26 0.80
C ASP A 80 5.02 -6.64 0.30
N LEU A 81 4.04 -7.47 -0.07
CA LEU A 81 4.32 -8.81 -0.56
C LEU A 81 5.05 -8.78 -1.89
N GLU A 82 4.62 -7.94 -2.81
CA GLU A 82 5.26 -7.86 -4.12
C GLU A 82 6.68 -7.35 -3.98
N THR A 83 6.89 -6.35 -3.14
CA THR A 83 8.23 -5.82 -2.91
C THR A 83 9.14 -6.88 -2.30
N ALA A 84 8.65 -7.57 -1.27
CA ALA A 84 9.44 -8.61 -0.62
C ALA A 84 9.72 -9.76 -1.58
N GLN A 85 8.73 -10.12 -2.40
CA GLN A 85 8.90 -11.20 -3.37
C GLN A 85 9.97 -10.84 -4.39
N ASP A 86 9.98 -9.61 -4.87
CA ASP A 86 10.97 -9.19 -5.86
C ASP A 86 12.37 -9.20 -5.28
N VAL A 87 12.51 -8.79 -4.02
CA VAL A 87 13.83 -8.66 -3.39
C VAL A 87 14.32 -9.96 -2.79
N ARG A 88 13.45 -10.69 -2.10
CA ARG A 88 13.85 -11.84 -1.29
C ARG A 88 13.24 -13.16 -1.73
N GLY A 89 12.27 -13.14 -2.64
CA GLY A 89 11.55 -14.35 -3.01
C GLY A 89 12.46 -15.48 -3.48
N PRO A 90 13.34 -15.21 -4.45
CA PRO A 90 14.23 -16.28 -4.93
C PRO A 90 15.14 -16.84 -3.85
N GLU A 91 15.68 -15.99 -3.01
CA GLU A 91 16.53 -16.43 -1.92
C GLU A 91 15.77 -17.31 -0.94
N ILE A 92 14.55 -16.88 -0.59
CA ILE A 92 13.72 -17.65 0.34
C ILE A 92 13.38 -19.01 -0.25
N ALA A 93 12.98 -19.02 -1.51
CA ALA A 93 12.63 -20.27 -2.18
C ALA A 93 13.82 -21.22 -2.25
N ASP A 94 15.01 -20.66 -2.40
CA ASP A 94 16.22 -21.48 -2.51
C ASP A 94 16.65 -22.01 -1.15
N ARG A 95 16.50 -21.24 -0.09
CA ARG A 95 17.07 -21.58 1.20
C ARG A 95 16.10 -22.25 2.15
N ILE A 96 14.81 -22.05 1.98
CA ILE A 96 13.82 -22.64 2.86
C ILE A 96 13.13 -23.78 2.14
N ARG A 97 13.25 -24.97 2.72
CA ARG A 97 12.60 -26.15 2.14
C ARG A 97 11.23 -26.34 2.75
N PRO A 98 10.23 -26.65 1.96
CA PRO A 98 8.92 -26.92 2.52
C PRO A 98 8.96 -28.07 3.51
N HIS A 99 8.15 -27.98 4.54
CA HIS A 99 8.03 -29.06 5.49
C HIS A 99 7.42 -30.28 4.81
N ARG A 100 8.06 -31.42 5.03
CA ARG A 100 7.59 -32.63 4.40
C ARG A 100 6.49 -33.23 5.24
N ALA A 101 5.32 -33.34 4.67
CA ALA A 101 4.19 -33.99 5.32
C ALA A 101 4.14 -35.42 4.84
N THR A 102 4.34 -36.38 5.73
CA THR A 102 4.29 -37.77 5.35
C THR A 102 3.23 -38.52 6.12
#